data_9c7f420ca26dc354d0fd7f8df82d1a3c
#
_entry.id   9c7f420ca26dc354d0fd7f8df82d1a3c
#
_cell.length_a   1.000
_cell.length_b   1.000
_cell.length_c   1.000
_cell.angle_alpha   90.00
_cell.angle_beta   90.00
_cell.angle_gamma   90.00
#
_symmetry.space_group_name_H-M   'P 1'
#
loop_
_entity.id
_entity.type
_entity.pdbx_description
1 polymer ?
#
loop_
_entity_poly.entity_id
_entity_poly.type
_entity_poly.pdbx_seq_one_letter_code
_entity_poly.pdbx_strand_id
1 'polypeptide(L)' 'MSEPADIATLSFEQALAELEQIVAKLESGQAPLEQSVALYERGAKLKTHCEARLAAAKLRVDKIIQGADGAPGVEAADFS' A
#
# COMPACT_ATOMS: atom_id res chain seq x y z
N MET A 1 4.45 -0.18 27.04
CA MET A 1 3.80 -0.75 25.89
C MET A 1 4.02 0.12 24.65
N SER A 2 4.33 -0.51 23.58
CA SER A 2 4.56 0.26 22.39
C SER A 2 3.28 0.36 21.60
N GLU A 3 3.05 1.53 21.04
CA GLU A 3 1.92 1.75 20.20
C GLU A 3 2.25 1.31 18.79
N PRO A 4 1.22 0.97 18.01
CA PRO A 4 1.47 0.64 16.62
C PRO A 4 2.12 1.84 15.92
N ALA A 5 2.97 1.55 14.98
CA ALA A 5 3.59 2.62 14.24
C ALA A 5 2.52 3.45 13.53
N ASP A 6 2.78 4.74 13.44
CA ASP A 6 1.91 5.62 12.69
C ASP A 6 1.99 5.23 11.22
N ILE A 7 0.87 4.88 10.66
CA ILE A 7 0.81 4.40 9.29
C ILE A 7 1.42 5.43 8.33
N ALA A 8 1.22 6.70 8.61
CA ALA A 8 1.72 7.74 7.73
C ALA A 8 3.25 7.73 7.61
N THR A 9 3.94 7.16 8.59
CA THR A 9 5.40 7.11 8.57
C THR A 9 5.95 5.84 7.93
N LEU A 10 5.10 4.91 7.56
CA LEU A 10 5.56 3.65 7.00
C LEU A 10 5.87 3.81 5.51
N SER A 11 6.92 3.12 5.07
CA SER A 11 7.15 3.00 3.64
C SER A 11 6.09 2.08 3.04
N PHE A 12 6.02 2.10 1.71
CA PHE A 12 5.10 1.20 1.02
C PHE A 12 5.37 -0.25 1.42
N GLU A 13 6.64 -0.63 1.42
CA GLU A 13 7.02 -2.01 1.72
C GLU A 13 6.66 -2.39 3.15
N GLN A 14 6.88 -1.47 4.08
CA GLN A 14 6.54 -1.74 5.47
C GLN A 14 5.03 -1.88 5.64
N ALA A 15 4.28 -1.00 5.01
CA ALA A 15 2.83 -1.04 5.10
C ALA A 15 2.29 -2.32 4.46
N LEU A 16 2.84 -2.69 3.33
CA LEU A 16 2.41 -3.90 2.64
C LEU A 16 2.70 -5.14 3.49
N ALA A 17 3.88 -5.20 4.10
CA ALA A 17 4.23 -6.33 4.94
C ALA A 17 3.28 -6.46 6.11
N GLU A 18 2.95 -5.35 6.74
CA GLU A 18 2.01 -5.40 7.85
C GLU A 18 0.62 -5.82 7.39
N LEU A 19 0.20 -5.31 6.24
CA LEU A 19 -1.10 -5.67 5.69
C LEU A 19 -1.16 -7.18 5.41
N GLU A 20 -0.10 -7.73 4.87
CA GLU A 20 -0.06 -9.17 4.60
C GLU A 20 -0.19 -9.97 5.89
N GLN A 21 0.44 -9.52 6.96
CA GLN A 21 0.32 -10.20 8.24
C GLN A 21 -1.11 -10.13 8.78
N ILE A 22 -1.75 -8.98 8.61
CA ILE A 22 -3.13 -8.83 9.05
C ILE A 22 -4.05 -9.76 8.29
N VAL A 23 -3.88 -9.82 6.97
CA VAL A 23 -4.69 -10.70 6.14
C VAL A 23 -4.52 -12.15 6.58
N ALA A 24 -3.28 -12.56 6.85
CA ALA A 24 -3.03 -13.92 7.28
C ALA A 24 -3.74 -14.23 8.60
N LYS A 25 -3.71 -13.28 9.53
CA LYS A 25 -4.37 -13.48 10.81
C LYS A 25 -5.89 -13.57 10.65
N LEU A 26 -6.45 -12.73 9.79
CA LEU A 26 -7.87 -12.77 9.56
C LEU A 26 -8.30 -14.06 8.87
N GLU A 27 -7.48 -14.52 7.93
CA GLU A 27 -7.79 -15.74 7.21
C GLU A 27 -7.68 -16.97 8.10
N SER A 28 -6.83 -16.91 9.12
CA SER A 28 -6.69 -18.05 10.03
C SER A 28 -7.96 -18.29 10.85
N GLY A 29 -8.76 -17.25 11.05
CA GLY A 29 -9.98 -17.38 11.82
C GLY A 29 -9.79 -17.60 13.29
N GLN A 30 -8.57 -17.41 13.77
CA GLN A 30 -8.28 -17.71 15.19
C GLN A 30 -8.38 -16.50 16.10
N ALA A 31 -8.42 -15.31 15.53
CA ALA A 31 -8.50 -14.11 16.35
C ALA A 31 -9.93 -13.93 16.88
N PRO A 32 -10.07 -13.49 18.14
CA PRO A 32 -11.39 -13.15 18.66
C PRO A 32 -12.03 -12.05 17.81
N LEU A 33 -13.34 -11.98 17.85
CA LEU A 33 -14.09 -11.06 17.02
C LEU A 33 -13.60 -9.62 17.19
N GLU A 34 -13.42 -9.19 18.44
CA GLU A 34 -12.99 -7.83 18.67
C GLU A 34 -11.63 -7.54 18.05
N GLN A 35 -10.73 -8.52 18.16
CA GLN A 35 -9.42 -8.39 17.55
C GLN A 35 -9.51 -8.36 16.05
N SER A 36 -10.39 -9.18 15.49
CA SER A 36 -10.58 -9.21 14.05
C SER A 36 -11.08 -7.87 13.52
N VAL A 37 -12.00 -7.24 14.26
CA VAL A 37 -12.48 -5.91 13.85
C VAL A 37 -11.35 -4.89 13.87
N ALA A 38 -10.54 -4.90 14.91
CA ALA A 38 -9.41 -3.97 15.01
C ALA A 38 -8.40 -4.22 13.89
N LEU A 39 -8.13 -5.48 13.60
CA LEU A 39 -7.22 -5.82 12.51
C LEU A 39 -7.78 -5.37 11.17
N TYR A 40 -9.05 -5.56 10.97
CA TYR A 40 -9.67 -5.12 9.73
C TYR A 40 -9.58 -3.61 9.55
N GLU A 41 -9.83 -2.87 10.64
CA GLU A 41 -9.75 -1.42 10.56
C GLU A 41 -8.33 -0.96 10.26
N ARG A 42 -7.35 -1.58 10.91
CA ARG A 42 -5.96 -1.24 10.62
C ARG A 42 -5.59 -1.61 9.20
N GLY A 43 -6.05 -2.78 8.75
CA GLY A 43 -5.79 -3.22 7.38
C GLY A 43 -6.36 -2.26 6.35
N ALA A 44 -7.55 -1.74 6.61
CA ALA A 44 -8.16 -0.79 5.69
C ALA A 44 -7.33 0.48 5.58
N LYS A 45 -6.80 0.96 6.70
CA LYS A 45 -5.94 2.14 6.69
C LYS A 45 -4.63 1.87 5.98
N LEU A 46 -4.05 0.69 6.20
CA LEU A 46 -2.83 0.31 5.51
C LEU A 46 -3.05 0.21 4.01
N LYS A 47 -4.18 -0.35 3.62
CA LYS A 47 -4.51 -0.44 2.20
C LYS A 47 -4.58 0.94 1.57
N THR A 48 -5.27 1.87 2.22
CA THR A 48 -5.37 3.23 1.71
C THR A 48 -3.99 3.88 1.61
N HIS A 49 -3.16 3.66 2.62
CA HIS A 49 -1.80 4.20 2.60
C HIS A 49 -1.00 3.64 1.43
N CYS A 50 -1.08 2.33 1.23
CA CYS A 50 -0.36 1.70 0.11
C CYS A 50 -0.85 2.24 -1.22
N GLU A 51 -2.16 2.42 -1.36
CA GLU A 51 -2.71 2.95 -2.60
C GLU A 51 -2.23 4.37 -2.85
N ALA A 52 -2.17 5.17 -1.80
CA ALA A 52 -1.71 6.55 -1.95
C ALA A 52 -0.23 6.60 -2.34
N ARG A 53 0.57 5.74 -1.71
CA ARG A 53 1.99 5.70 -2.04
C ARG A 53 2.21 5.20 -3.46
N LEU A 54 1.44 4.20 -3.86
CA LEU A 54 1.56 3.67 -5.21
C LEU A 54 1.14 4.70 -6.24
N ALA A 55 0.06 5.43 -5.97
CA ALA A 55 -0.40 6.48 -6.88
C ALA A 55 0.64 7.57 -7.02
N ALA A 56 1.27 7.96 -5.90
CA ALA A 56 2.31 8.97 -5.96
C ALA A 56 3.51 8.50 -6.76
N ALA A 57 3.90 7.23 -6.58
CA ALA A 57 5.01 6.67 -7.32
C ALA A 57 4.69 6.61 -8.80
N LYS A 58 3.48 6.22 -9.14
CA LYS A 58 3.07 6.15 -10.53
C LYS A 58 3.10 7.52 -11.18
N LEU A 59 2.64 8.53 -10.45
CA LEU A 59 2.66 9.89 -10.97
C LEU A 59 4.08 10.35 -11.25
N ARG A 60 5.01 10.00 -10.35
CA ARG A 60 6.40 10.38 -10.55
C ARG A 60 7.00 9.68 -11.76
N VAL A 61 6.68 8.42 -11.95
CA VAL A 61 7.16 7.68 -13.12
C VAL A 61 6.60 8.29 -14.38
N ASP A 62 5.30 8.63 -14.39
CA ASP A 62 4.70 9.25 -15.54
C ASP A 62 5.39 10.56 -15.89
N LYS A 63 5.72 11.36 -14.89
CA LYS A 63 6.41 12.62 -15.12
C LYS A 63 7.80 12.40 -15.70
N ILE A 64 8.51 11.41 -15.20
CA ILE A 64 9.84 11.11 -15.70
C ILE A 64 9.77 10.70 -17.17
N ILE A 65 8.83 9.84 -17.49
CA ILE A 65 8.68 9.37 -18.84
C ILE A 65 8.35 10.54 -19.77
N GLN A 66 7.41 11.38 -19.38
CA GLN A 66 7.01 12.51 -20.21
C GLN A 66 8.11 13.52 -20.36
N GLY A 67 8.89 13.73 -19.31
CA GLY A 67 9.93 14.74 -19.35
C GLY A 67 11.19 14.29 -20.05
N ALA A 68 11.38 13.00 -20.19
CA ALA A 68 12.65 12.49 -20.66
C ALA A 68 12.93 12.83 -22.11
N ASP A 69 11.95 12.70 -22.97
CA ASP A 69 12.21 12.93 -24.39
C ASP A 69 11.01 13.37 -25.19
N GLY A 70 9.87 13.44 -24.54
CA GLY A 70 8.69 13.87 -25.26
C GLY A 70 8.04 12.80 -26.10
N ALA A 71 8.55 11.61 -26.09
CA ALA A 71 7.95 10.51 -26.86
C ALA A 71 7.65 9.33 -25.96
N PRO A 72 7.03 9.53 -24.86
CA PRO A 72 6.89 8.48 -23.87
C PRO A 72 5.74 7.54 -24.11
N GLY A 73 4.82 7.94 -24.91
CA GLY A 73 3.61 7.16 -25.07
C GLY A 73 3.86 5.74 -25.52
N VAL A 74 4.95 5.53 -26.22
CA VAL A 74 5.24 4.20 -26.72
C VAL A 74 5.42 3.21 -25.60
N GLU A 75 6.27 3.57 -24.65
CA GLU A 75 6.53 2.67 -23.55
C GLU A 75 5.31 2.50 -22.68
N ALA A 76 4.59 3.57 -22.45
CA ALA A 76 3.39 3.46 -21.63
C ALA A 76 2.39 2.51 -22.25
N ALA A 77 2.29 2.52 -23.56
CA ALA A 77 1.35 1.64 -24.24
C ALA A 77 1.72 0.18 -24.07
N ASP A 78 3.00 -0.09 -23.95
CA ASP A 78 3.45 -1.46 -23.85
C ASP A 78 3.04 -2.13 -22.56
N PHE A 79 2.74 -1.35 -21.56
CA PHE A 79 2.36 -1.91 -20.27
C PHE A 79 0.89 -2.12 -20.11
N SER A 80 0.11 -1.69 -20.99
CA SER A 80 -1.35 -1.80 -20.85
C SER A 80 -1.89 -3.13 -21.32
#